data_f3b590b9bbc4e954bd1afc1d414c1d90
#
_entry.id   f3b590b9bbc4e954bd1afc1d414c1d90
#
_cell.length_a   1.000
_cell.length_b   1.000
_cell.length_c   1.000
_cell.angle_alpha   90.00
_cell.angle_beta   90.00
_cell.angle_gamma   90.00
#
_symmetry.space_group_name_H-M   'P 1'
#
loop_
_entity.id
_entity.type
_entity.pdbx_description
1 polymer ?
#
loop_
_entity_poly.entity_id
_entity_poly.type
_entity_poly.pdbx_seq_one_letter_code
_entity_poly.pdbx_strand_id
1 'polypeptide(L)'
;QLEGLVANDPIRGTIITELDHSMISELYAMREMLEGTAAGFAAQHASEVEIAFLREISDRDARLKETQDLVKNNKLFHSTLYRCAHNRYLLKMLHSLHESMMLLGRSTLAKPNRAEAARSEHKAIIDALEARDPEAAEKLARNHIREAYKIRLEAFFESYDD
;
A
#
# COMPACT_ATOMS: atom_id res chain seq x y z
N GLN A 1 -6.83 -13.22 -17.18
CA GLN A 1 -8.19 -12.69 -16.93
C GLN A 1 -8.09 -11.81 -15.69
N LEU A 2 -8.37 -10.53 -15.86
CA LEU A 2 -8.51 -9.54 -14.78
C LEU A 2 -9.88 -9.81 -14.14
N GLU A 3 -9.93 -10.76 -13.21
CA GLU A 3 -11.17 -11.19 -12.57
C GLU A 3 -11.74 -10.02 -11.75
N GLY A 4 -12.91 -9.54 -12.12
CA GLY A 4 -13.65 -8.48 -11.42
C GLY A 4 -13.38 -7.04 -11.88
N LEU A 5 -12.38 -6.81 -12.76
CA LEU A 5 -12.02 -5.46 -13.21
C LEU A 5 -12.72 -5.02 -14.50
N VAL A 6 -13.40 -5.96 -15.14
CA VAL A 6 -14.03 -5.73 -16.45
C VAL A 6 -15.41 -6.38 -16.43
N ALA A 7 -16.44 -5.60 -16.66
CA ALA A 7 -17.81 -6.08 -16.88
C ALA A 7 -18.15 -6.00 -18.37
N ASN A 8 -18.89 -7.00 -18.88
CA ASN A 8 -19.46 -6.95 -20.22
C ASN A 8 -20.86 -6.31 -20.14
N ASP A 9 -20.96 -5.07 -20.56
CA ASP A 9 -22.24 -4.40 -20.79
C ASP A 9 -22.77 -4.81 -22.18
N PRO A 10 -24.02 -5.30 -22.29
CA PRO A 10 -24.57 -5.76 -23.56
C PRO A 10 -24.71 -4.65 -24.63
N ILE A 11 -24.71 -3.38 -24.22
CA ILE A 11 -24.87 -2.21 -25.07
C ILE A 11 -23.56 -1.48 -25.31
N ARG A 12 -22.72 -1.38 -24.28
CA ARG A 12 -21.47 -0.60 -24.27
C ARG A 12 -20.20 -1.44 -24.49
N GLY A 13 -20.35 -2.78 -24.54
CA GLY A 13 -19.22 -3.71 -24.65
C GLY A 13 -18.47 -3.88 -23.33
N THR A 14 -17.17 -4.09 -23.41
CA THR A 14 -16.32 -4.26 -22.23
C THR A 14 -16.11 -2.93 -21.53
N ILE A 15 -16.63 -2.77 -20.32
CA ILE A 15 -16.47 -1.60 -19.47
C ILE A 15 -15.55 -1.91 -18.28
N ILE A 16 -14.76 -0.94 -17.88
CA ILE A 16 -14.02 -1.02 -16.61
C ILE A 16 -15.02 -0.86 -15.48
N THR A 17 -15.06 -1.81 -14.57
CA THR A 17 -15.91 -1.73 -13.38
C THR A 17 -15.37 -0.64 -12.46
N GLU A 18 -16.16 0.37 -12.18
CA GLU A 18 -15.85 1.30 -11.08
C GLU A 18 -15.95 0.53 -9.78
N LEU A 19 -14.90 0.64 -8.92
CA LEU A 19 -14.92 -0.01 -7.63
C LEU A 19 -15.96 0.68 -6.74
N ASP A 20 -16.95 -0.07 -6.31
CA ASP A 20 -17.91 0.40 -5.32
C ASP A 20 -17.29 0.41 -3.89
N HIS A 21 -18.02 0.98 -2.96
CA HIS A 21 -17.60 1.06 -1.55
C HIS A 21 -17.29 -0.32 -0.93
N SER A 22 -18.06 -1.35 -1.28
CA SER A 22 -17.86 -2.70 -0.76
C SER A 22 -16.54 -3.29 -1.26
N MET A 23 -16.28 -3.16 -2.57
CA MET A 23 -15.04 -3.63 -3.18
C MET A 23 -13.80 -2.92 -2.62
N ILE A 24 -13.90 -1.61 -2.37
CA ILE A 24 -12.83 -0.84 -1.71
C ILE A 24 -12.58 -1.39 -0.30
N SER A 25 -13.62 -1.65 0.45
CA SER A 25 -13.54 -2.18 1.81
C SER A 25 -12.89 -3.56 1.86
N GLU A 26 -13.32 -4.47 0.98
CA GLU A 26 -12.77 -5.82 0.84
C GLU A 26 -11.28 -5.78 0.45
N LEU A 27 -10.93 -4.92 -0.52
CA LEU A 27 -9.56 -4.74 -0.99
C LEU A 27 -8.63 -4.25 0.15
N TYR A 28 -9.07 -3.25 0.93
CA TYR A 28 -8.29 -2.75 2.05
C TYR A 28 -8.20 -3.72 3.23
N ALA A 29 -9.23 -4.53 3.47
CA ALA A 29 -9.16 -5.62 4.45
C ALA A 29 -8.06 -6.63 4.09
N MET A 30 -7.99 -7.04 2.82
CA MET A 30 -6.95 -7.95 2.34
C MET A 30 -5.56 -7.30 2.36
N ARG A 31 -5.45 -6.02 2.02
CA ARG A 31 -4.20 -5.27 2.15
C ARG A 31 -3.68 -5.26 3.58
N GLU A 32 -4.54 -4.94 4.52
CA GLU A 32 -4.17 -4.90 5.94
C GLU A 32 -3.58 -6.23 6.40
N MET A 33 -4.23 -7.34 6.05
CA MET A 33 -3.76 -8.67 6.41
C MET A 33 -2.44 -9.03 5.74
N LEU A 34 -2.35 -8.90 4.43
CA LEU A 34 -1.19 -9.37 3.65
C LEU A 34 0.04 -8.45 3.83
N GLU A 35 -0.16 -7.14 3.86
CA GLU A 35 0.93 -6.19 4.06
C GLU A 35 1.45 -6.22 5.51
N GLY A 36 0.56 -6.39 6.49
CA GLY A 36 0.96 -6.64 7.88
C GLY A 36 1.82 -7.89 8.01
N THR A 37 1.34 -9.01 7.45
CA THR A 37 2.09 -10.27 7.43
C THR A 37 3.45 -10.12 6.73
N ALA A 38 3.51 -9.36 5.61
CA ALA A 38 4.77 -9.10 4.91
C ALA A 38 5.77 -8.35 5.80
N ALA A 39 5.33 -7.33 6.55
CA ALA A 39 6.18 -6.61 7.48
C ALA A 39 6.69 -7.48 8.63
N GLY A 40 5.83 -8.33 9.20
CA GLY A 40 6.22 -9.31 10.22
C GLY A 40 7.28 -10.29 9.71
N PHE A 41 7.10 -10.83 8.50
CA PHE A 41 8.12 -11.70 7.88
C PHE A 41 9.40 -10.93 7.52
N ALA A 42 9.29 -9.69 7.06
CA ALA A 42 10.46 -8.87 6.78
C ALA A 42 11.30 -8.64 8.05
N ALA A 43 10.69 -8.42 9.20
CA ALA A 43 11.41 -8.30 10.48
C ALA A 43 12.21 -9.57 10.83
N GLN A 44 11.70 -10.75 10.43
CA GLN A 44 12.36 -12.03 10.67
C GLN A 44 13.45 -12.35 9.64
N HIS A 45 13.24 -12.00 8.37
CA HIS A 45 14.00 -12.56 7.25
C HIS A 45 14.84 -11.55 6.48
N ALA A 46 14.51 -10.24 6.55
CA ALA A 46 15.26 -9.23 5.82
C ALA A 46 16.72 -9.18 6.26
N SER A 47 17.64 -9.06 5.30
CA SER A 47 19.03 -8.75 5.57
C SER A 47 19.21 -7.29 6.02
N GLU A 48 20.31 -7.00 6.67
CA GLU A 48 20.65 -5.62 7.07
C GLU A 48 20.76 -4.67 5.86
N VAL A 49 21.24 -5.18 4.73
CA VAL A 49 21.34 -4.40 3.48
C VAL A 49 19.97 -4.04 2.94
N GLU A 50 19.01 -4.97 2.99
CA GLU A 50 17.62 -4.72 2.57
C GLU A 50 16.94 -3.69 3.48
N ILE A 51 17.13 -3.79 4.79
CA ILE A 51 16.59 -2.82 5.75
C ILE A 51 17.23 -1.43 5.54
N ALA A 52 18.55 -1.37 5.33
CA ALA A 52 19.23 -0.12 5.01
C ALA A 52 18.71 0.51 3.72
N PHE A 53 18.37 -0.29 2.70
CA PHE A 53 17.78 0.20 1.47
C PHE A 53 16.36 0.75 1.68
N LEU A 54 15.54 0.10 2.51
CA LEU A 54 14.23 0.62 2.91
C LEU A 54 14.37 1.98 3.63
N ARG A 55 15.38 2.13 4.48
CA ARG A 55 15.68 3.38 5.17
C ARG A 55 16.06 4.48 4.16
N GLU A 56 16.89 4.18 3.18
CA GLU A 56 17.25 5.12 2.12
C GLU A 56 16.03 5.59 1.32
N ILE A 57 15.12 4.66 0.96
CA ILE A 57 13.87 5.01 0.26
C ILE A 57 13.01 5.94 1.12
N SER A 58 12.88 5.66 2.42
CA SER A 58 12.12 6.50 3.36
C SER A 58 12.73 7.90 3.52
N ASP A 59 14.05 7.99 3.64
CA ASP A 59 14.76 9.27 3.80
C ASP A 59 14.70 10.13 2.51
N ARG A 60 14.67 9.48 1.35
CA ARG A 60 14.49 10.14 0.05
C ARG A 60 13.15 10.87 -0.02
N ASP A 61 12.11 10.30 0.56
CA ASP A 61 10.74 10.82 0.54
C ASP A 61 10.66 12.27 1.07
N ALA A 62 11.46 12.60 2.09
CA ALA A 62 11.52 13.94 2.67
C ALA A 62 12.00 15.04 1.70
N ARG A 63 12.67 14.67 0.62
CA ARG A 63 13.26 15.58 -0.37
C ARG A 63 12.38 15.72 -1.60
N LEU A 64 11.36 14.87 -1.75
CA LEU A 64 10.45 14.91 -2.91
C LEU A 64 9.37 15.97 -2.69
N LYS A 65 9.11 16.76 -3.73
CA LYS A 65 8.11 17.83 -3.70
C LYS A 65 6.90 17.50 -4.56
N GLU A 66 7.14 16.80 -5.66
CA GLU A 66 6.09 16.47 -6.62
C GLU A 66 5.31 15.23 -6.17
N THR A 67 3.99 15.30 -6.20
CA THR A 67 3.11 14.19 -5.81
C THR A 67 3.40 12.92 -6.59
N GLN A 68 3.74 13.03 -7.89
CA GLN A 68 4.06 11.87 -8.72
C GLN A 68 5.32 11.14 -8.24
N ASP A 69 6.32 11.88 -7.78
CA ASP A 69 7.57 11.29 -7.28
C ASP A 69 7.35 10.67 -5.90
N LEU A 70 6.53 11.30 -5.04
CA LEU A 70 6.09 10.71 -3.79
C LEU A 70 5.35 9.38 -4.01
N VAL A 71 4.44 9.32 -4.97
CA VAL A 71 3.70 8.08 -5.32
C VAL A 71 4.65 6.99 -5.82
N LYS A 72 5.61 7.33 -6.69
CA LYS A 72 6.62 6.37 -7.17
C LYS A 72 7.48 5.84 -6.02
N ASN A 73 7.95 6.74 -5.13
CA ASN A 73 8.78 6.37 -3.99
C ASN A 73 8.02 5.50 -2.99
N ASN A 74 6.75 5.83 -2.71
CA ASN A 74 5.86 5.02 -1.88
C ASN A 74 5.66 3.61 -2.46
N LYS A 75 5.43 3.51 -3.78
CA LYS A 75 5.33 2.21 -4.47
C LYS A 75 6.62 1.41 -4.34
N LEU A 76 7.78 2.07 -4.48
CA LEU A 76 9.08 1.42 -4.31
C LEU A 76 9.27 0.92 -2.88
N PHE A 77 8.90 1.71 -1.86
CA PHE A 77 8.94 1.31 -0.46
C PHE A 77 8.16 0.01 -0.22
N HIS A 78 6.87 0.00 -0.58
CA HIS A 78 6.00 -1.15 -0.38
C HIS A 78 6.50 -2.39 -1.13
N SER A 79 6.86 -2.25 -2.41
CA SER A 79 7.37 -3.38 -3.19
C SER A 79 8.68 -3.96 -2.65
N THR A 80 9.55 -3.12 -2.09
CA THR A 80 10.78 -3.55 -1.42
C THR A 80 10.46 -4.28 -0.12
N LEU A 81 9.56 -3.72 0.71
CA LEU A 81 9.13 -4.36 1.96
C LEU A 81 8.56 -5.76 1.72
N TYR A 82 7.74 -5.93 0.67
CA TYR A 82 7.16 -7.24 0.34
C TYR A 82 8.22 -8.27 -0.07
N ARG A 83 9.27 -7.84 -0.77
CA ARG A 83 10.41 -8.71 -1.12
C ARG A 83 11.21 -9.11 0.11
N CYS A 84 11.38 -8.20 1.07
CA CYS A 84 12.07 -8.47 2.33
C CYS A 84 11.37 -9.55 3.19
N ALA A 85 10.11 -9.86 2.94
CA ALA A 85 9.41 -10.98 3.56
C ALA A 85 9.97 -12.36 3.16
N HIS A 86 10.74 -12.44 2.07
CA HIS A 86 11.32 -13.68 1.51
C HIS A 86 10.31 -14.81 1.33
N ASN A 87 9.03 -14.47 1.05
CA ASN A 87 7.94 -15.41 0.80
C ASN A 87 7.36 -15.19 -0.59
N ARG A 88 7.70 -16.07 -1.53
CA ARG A 88 7.28 -15.97 -2.95
C ARG A 88 5.77 -16.04 -3.15
N TYR A 89 5.05 -16.77 -2.31
CA TYR A 89 3.60 -16.93 -2.41
C TYR A 89 2.88 -15.67 -1.91
N LEU A 90 3.33 -15.12 -0.77
CA LEU A 90 2.84 -13.85 -0.26
C LEU A 90 3.11 -12.71 -1.25
N LEU A 91 4.31 -12.66 -1.84
CA LEU A 91 4.68 -11.67 -2.84
C LEU A 91 3.74 -11.73 -4.07
N LYS A 92 3.41 -12.94 -4.54
CA LYS A 92 2.47 -13.13 -5.66
C LYS A 92 1.08 -12.60 -5.35
N MET A 93 0.57 -12.88 -4.15
CA MET A 93 -0.74 -12.39 -3.70
C MET A 93 -0.76 -10.86 -3.59
N LEU A 94 0.29 -10.27 -3.03
CA LEU A 94 0.43 -8.81 -2.92
C LEU A 94 0.54 -8.12 -4.28
N HIS A 95 1.20 -8.73 -5.26
CA HIS A 95 1.24 -8.18 -6.61
C HIS A 95 -0.14 -8.16 -7.26
N SER A 96 -0.91 -9.26 -7.17
CA SER A 96 -2.27 -9.33 -7.70
C SER A 96 -3.19 -8.28 -7.03
N LEU A 97 -3.06 -8.14 -5.72
CA LEU A 97 -3.79 -7.13 -4.95
C LEU A 97 -3.43 -5.69 -5.39
N HIS A 98 -2.14 -5.45 -5.64
CA HIS A 98 -1.66 -4.14 -6.11
C HIS A 98 -2.18 -3.77 -7.49
N GLU A 99 -2.34 -4.74 -8.40
CA GLU A 99 -2.98 -4.53 -9.71
C GLU A 99 -4.41 -4.02 -9.55
N SER A 100 -5.18 -4.61 -8.62
CA SER A 100 -6.54 -4.17 -8.31
C SER A 100 -6.57 -2.73 -7.75
N MET A 101 -5.55 -2.32 -7.00
CA MET A 101 -5.45 -0.96 -6.48
C MET A 101 -5.25 0.11 -7.55
N MET A 102 -4.73 -0.25 -8.72
CA MET A 102 -4.56 0.72 -9.81
C MET A 102 -5.91 1.28 -10.31
N LEU A 103 -7.01 0.58 -10.04
CA LEU A 103 -8.37 1.03 -10.38
C LEU A 103 -8.92 2.06 -9.40
N LEU A 104 -8.31 2.24 -8.24
CA LEU A 104 -8.75 3.20 -7.22
C LEU A 104 -8.51 4.67 -7.62
N GLY A 105 -7.92 4.93 -8.79
CA GLY A 105 -7.66 6.28 -9.28
C GLY A 105 -6.58 7.01 -8.49
N ARG A 106 -6.84 8.26 -8.10
CA ARG A 106 -5.84 9.13 -7.47
C ARG A 106 -5.28 8.54 -6.17
N SER A 107 -3.96 8.72 -5.97
CA SER A 107 -3.29 8.30 -4.73
C SER A 107 -3.80 9.10 -3.52
N THR A 108 -3.93 8.43 -2.37
CA THR A 108 -4.23 9.08 -1.08
C THR A 108 -3.15 10.08 -0.66
N LEU A 109 -1.91 9.93 -1.15
CA LEU A 109 -0.80 10.86 -0.89
C LEU A 109 -1.03 12.27 -1.46
N ALA A 110 -2.00 12.45 -2.35
CA ALA A 110 -2.41 13.76 -2.87
C ALA A 110 -3.19 14.60 -1.83
N LYS A 111 -3.72 13.97 -0.79
CA LYS A 111 -4.41 14.68 0.29
C LYS A 111 -3.42 15.43 1.20
N PRO A 112 -3.77 16.63 1.69
CA PRO A 112 -2.91 17.40 2.59
C PRO A 112 -2.44 16.56 3.79
N ASN A 113 -1.19 16.76 4.19
CA ASN A 113 -0.53 16.10 5.33
C ASN A 113 -0.40 14.56 5.24
N ARG A 114 -1.03 13.89 4.25
CA ARG A 114 -0.97 12.42 4.16
C ARG A 114 0.43 11.91 3.84
N ALA A 115 1.16 12.59 2.98
CA ALA A 115 2.54 12.21 2.64
C ALA A 115 3.48 12.26 3.86
N GLU A 116 3.33 13.29 4.71
CA GLU A 116 4.13 13.40 5.94
C GLU A 116 3.76 12.32 6.97
N ALA A 117 2.46 12.07 7.16
CA ALA A 117 1.98 10.99 8.01
C ALA A 117 2.47 9.62 7.52
N ALA A 118 2.37 9.33 6.22
CA ALA A 118 2.86 8.08 5.63
C ALA A 118 4.37 7.89 5.85
N ARG A 119 5.15 8.95 5.70
CA ARG A 119 6.60 8.93 5.98
C ARG A 119 6.90 8.55 7.43
N SER A 120 6.18 9.14 8.38
CA SER A 120 6.33 8.82 9.80
C SER A 120 5.95 7.37 10.09
N GLU A 121 4.87 6.88 9.47
CA GLU A 121 4.43 5.49 9.58
C GLU A 121 5.47 4.51 8.98
N HIS A 122 6.00 4.80 7.80
CA HIS A 122 7.07 3.98 7.17
C HIS A 122 8.32 3.93 8.04
N LYS A 123 8.73 5.07 8.63
CA LYS A 123 9.86 5.12 9.55
C LYS A 123 9.64 4.21 10.74
N ALA A 124 8.46 4.24 11.36
CA ALA A 124 8.14 3.37 12.49
C ALA A 124 8.19 1.88 12.11
N ILE A 125 7.71 1.52 10.91
CA ILE A 125 7.83 0.15 10.40
C ILE A 125 9.30 -0.24 10.28
N ILE A 126 10.15 0.59 9.68
CA ILE A 126 11.58 0.30 9.52
C ILE A 126 12.28 0.16 10.88
N ASP A 127 11.95 1.03 11.84
CA ASP A 127 12.49 0.95 13.21
C ASP A 127 12.16 -0.42 13.85
N ALA A 128 10.96 -0.96 13.63
CA ALA A 128 10.59 -2.30 14.07
C ALA A 128 11.35 -3.42 13.32
N LEU A 129 11.63 -3.24 12.01
CA LEU A 129 12.48 -4.17 11.25
C LEU A 129 13.91 -4.20 11.78
N GLU A 130 14.48 -3.04 12.07
CA GLU A 130 15.83 -2.92 12.65
C GLU A 130 15.92 -3.55 14.04
N ALA A 131 14.84 -3.39 14.84
CA ALA A 131 14.71 -4.03 16.15
C ALA A 131 14.44 -5.54 16.07
N ARG A 132 14.21 -6.10 14.87
CA ARG A 132 13.82 -7.50 14.67
C ARG A 132 12.56 -7.89 15.47
N ASP A 133 11.60 -6.96 15.55
CA ASP A 133 10.32 -7.16 16.23
C ASP A 133 9.19 -7.41 15.20
N PRO A 134 8.85 -8.67 14.92
CA PRO A 134 7.84 -9.00 13.91
C PRO A 134 6.42 -8.59 14.33
N GLU A 135 6.10 -8.62 15.62
CA GLU A 135 4.76 -8.24 16.11
C GLU A 135 4.54 -6.73 15.97
N ALA A 136 5.54 -5.93 16.35
CA ALA A 136 5.49 -4.49 16.17
C ALA A 136 5.45 -4.11 14.69
N ALA A 137 6.28 -4.73 13.84
CA ALA A 137 6.30 -4.47 12.40
C ALA A 137 4.95 -4.77 11.74
N GLU A 138 4.35 -5.92 12.06
CA GLU A 138 3.02 -6.31 11.57
C GLU A 138 1.95 -5.31 12.01
N LYS A 139 1.91 -4.97 13.29
CA LYS A 139 0.94 -4.03 13.86
C LYS A 139 1.04 -2.64 13.23
N LEU A 140 2.26 -2.13 13.05
CA LEU A 140 2.52 -0.82 12.46
C LEU A 140 2.12 -0.78 10.99
N ALA A 141 2.43 -1.83 10.22
CA ALA A 141 2.03 -1.93 8.82
C ALA A 141 0.50 -2.02 8.68
N ARG A 142 -0.19 -2.80 9.53
CA ARG A 142 -1.65 -2.84 9.56
C ARG A 142 -2.26 -1.47 9.84
N ASN A 143 -1.71 -0.73 10.81
CA ASN A 143 -2.17 0.63 11.13
C ASN A 143 -1.95 1.58 9.96
N HIS A 144 -0.81 1.51 9.27
CA HIS A 144 -0.54 2.30 8.08
C HIS A 144 -1.62 2.09 6.99
N ILE A 145 -2.03 0.84 6.75
CA ILE A 145 -3.08 0.53 5.78
C ILE A 145 -4.45 1.02 6.24
N ARG A 146 -4.77 0.93 7.54
CA ARG A 146 -6.02 1.49 8.10
C ARG A 146 -6.11 3.01 7.91
N GLU A 147 -5.01 3.73 8.15
CA GLU A 147 -4.99 5.19 7.92
C GLU A 147 -5.14 5.52 6.44
N ALA A 148 -4.49 4.77 5.55
CA ALA A 148 -4.69 4.91 4.11
C ALA A 148 -6.14 4.62 3.68
N TYR A 149 -6.81 3.65 4.31
CA TYR A 149 -8.21 3.33 4.06
C TYR A 149 -9.15 4.46 4.45
N LYS A 150 -8.97 5.06 5.63
CA LYS A 150 -9.77 6.23 6.06
C LYS A 150 -9.74 7.35 5.02
N ILE A 151 -8.53 7.71 4.59
CA ILE A 151 -8.35 8.74 3.56
C ILE A 151 -8.98 8.33 2.21
N ARG A 152 -8.92 7.04 1.86
CA ARG A 152 -9.57 6.53 0.65
C ARG A 152 -11.08 6.67 0.71
N LEU A 153 -11.69 6.37 1.86
CA LEU A 153 -13.14 6.52 2.04
C LEU A 153 -13.57 7.98 1.96
N GLU A 154 -12.83 8.89 2.59
CA GLU A 154 -13.10 10.34 2.49
C GLU A 154 -13.09 10.78 1.03
N ALA A 155 -12.06 10.40 0.26
CA ALA A 155 -11.97 10.73 -1.16
C ALA A 155 -13.07 10.08 -2.02
N PHE A 156 -13.55 8.89 -1.62
CA PHE A 156 -14.66 8.21 -2.30
C PHE A 156 -15.97 8.97 -2.09
N PHE A 157 -16.29 9.37 -0.87
CA PHE A 157 -17.52 10.10 -0.58
C PHE A 157 -17.52 11.52 -1.16
N GLU A 158 -16.39 12.22 -1.15
CA GLU A 158 -16.27 13.54 -1.81
C GLU A 158 -16.60 13.49 -3.31
N SER A 159 -16.31 12.37 -3.99
CA SER A 159 -16.62 12.21 -5.42
C SER A 159 -18.10 12.00 -5.74
N TYR A 160 -18.96 11.79 -4.72
CA TYR A 160 -20.42 11.68 -4.89
C TYR A 160 -21.14 12.99 -4.64
N ASP A 161 -20.48 13.98 -4.04
CA ASP A 161 -21.07 15.28 -3.73
C ASP A 161 -20.86 16.31 -4.87
N ASP A 162 -20.08 15.96 -5.90
CA ASP A 162 -19.84 16.73 -7.12
C ASP A 162 -20.66 16.17 -8.31
#